data_711c2ffe3adaf0a2f335905f3f2559ef
#
_entry.id   711c2ffe3adaf0a2f335905f3f2559ef
#
_cell.length_a   1.000
_cell.length_b   1.000
_cell.length_c   1.000
_cell.angle_alpha   90.00
_cell.angle_beta   90.00
_cell.angle_gamma   90.00
#
_symmetry.space_group_name_H-M   'P 1'
#
loop_
_entity.id
_entity.type
_entity.pdbx_description
1 polymer ?
#
loop_
_entity_poly.entity_id
_entity_poly.type
_entity_poly.pdbx_seq_one_letter_code
_entity_poly.pdbx_strand_id
1 'polypeptide(L)'
;GLNTPMTSSVGRLFDAASALLGVCTNPLYEGEPAILLEAAMGEAAAGDEADAEAADRYAIAVVKNTATAESTAQDTSVVLFDAAPTFQALLDDKVAGVPVPVIARRFHDAFVQAIVTAAELVRSLYGITTLALSGGVFMNRYLVEHVLADLAAAGFTVAINRDLPPNDGCISLGEAVVASARSGE
;
A
#
# COMPACT_ATOMS: atom_id res chain seq x y z
N GLY A 1 -17.05 -9.10 16.02
CA GLY A 1 -16.11 -10.09 15.61
C GLY A 1 -15.33 -10.73 16.75
N LEU A 2 -15.15 -12.01 16.67
CA LEU A 2 -14.33 -12.73 17.64
C LEU A 2 -12.85 -12.55 17.24
N ASN A 3 -12.04 -11.97 18.14
CA ASN A 3 -10.59 -11.81 17.94
C ASN A 3 -10.17 -11.06 16.65
N THR A 4 -10.95 -10.04 16.27
CA THR A 4 -10.73 -9.24 15.06
C THR A 4 -10.57 -7.75 15.41
N PRO A 5 -9.40 -7.32 15.92
CA PRO A 5 -9.16 -5.90 16.16
C PRO A 5 -9.15 -5.13 14.83
N MET A 6 -9.67 -3.91 14.85
CA MET A 6 -9.58 -3.01 13.69
C MET A 6 -8.14 -2.57 13.48
N THR A 7 -7.73 -2.51 12.22
CA THR A 7 -6.39 -2.04 11.82
C THR A 7 -6.48 -1.19 10.55
N SER A 8 -5.59 -0.21 10.42
CA SER A 8 -5.39 0.58 9.20
C SER A 8 -4.10 0.18 8.45
N SER A 9 -3.46 -0.91 8.86
CA SER A 9 -2.19 -1.36 8.29
C SER A 9 -2.38 -1.98 6.90
N VAL A 10 -1.72 -1.43 5.90
CA VAL A 10 -1.66 -2.00 4.55
C VAL A 10 -0.98 -3.38 4.56
N GLY A 11 0.04 -3.59 5.41
CA GLY A 11 0.68 -4.90 5.57
C GLY A 11 -0.31 -6.00 5.93
N ARG A 12 -1.31 -5.69 6.76
CA ARG A 12 -2.36 -6.68 7.12
C ARG A 12 -3.24 -7.06 5.93
N LEU A 13 -3.42 -6.17 4.95
CA LEU A 13 -4.12 -6.49 3.70
C LEU A 13 -3.29 -7.45 2.83
N PHE A 14 -1.99 -7.26 2.76
CA PHE A 14 -1.08 -8.19 2.07
C PHE A 14 -1.08 -9.57 2.73
N ASP A 15 -1.07 -9.63 4.06
CA ASP A 15 -1.16 -10.90 4.79
C ASP A 15 -2.48 -11.62 4.50
N ALA A 16 -3.59 -10.89 4.49
CA ALA A 16 -4.91 -11.44 4.18
C ALA A 16 -4.99 -11.97 2.74
N ALA A 17 -4.47 -11.23 1.76
CA ALA A 17 -4.42 -11.67 0.37
C ALA A 17 -3.56 -12.93 0.22
N SER A 18 -2.39 -12.97 0.85
CA SER A 18 -1.49 -14.11 0.86
C SER A 18 -2.18 -15.37 1.43
N ALA A 19 -2.87 -15.22 2.56
CA ALA A 19 -3.61 -16.31 3.18
C ALA A 19 -4.78 -16.80 2.31
N LEU A 20 -5.58 -15.87 1.76
CA LEU A 20 -6.70 -16.20 0.87
C LEU A 20 -6.25 -16.92 -0.39
N LEU A 21 -5.10 -16.56 -0.95
CA LEU A 21 -4.54 -17.24 -2.12
C LEU A 21 -3.88 -18.61 -1.77
N GLY A 22 -3.67 -18.88 -0.49
CA GLY A 22 -2.99 -20.08 -0.02
C GLY A 22 -1.46 -20.03 -0.18
N VAL A 23 -0.90 -18.82 -0.31
CA VAL A 23 0.55 -18.59 -0.42
C VAL A 23 1.22 -18.75 0.94
N CYS A 24 0.67 -18.10 1.98
CA CYS A 24 1.15 -18.23 3.34
C CYS A 24 -0.03 -18.17 4.33
N THR A 25 -0.29 -19.26 5.03
CA THR A 25 -1.37 -19.35 6.03
C THR A 25 -0.85 -19.46 7.47
N ASN A 26 0.44 -19.71 7.63
CA ASN A 26 1.09 -19.93 8.92
C ASN A 26 2.45 -19.21 8.95
N PRO A 27 2.48 -17.89 9.11
CA PRO A 27 3.72 -17.13 9.06
C PRO A 27 4.63 -17.47 10.24
N LEU A 28 5.94 -17.56 10.00
CA LEU A 28 6.98 -17.79 10.99
C LEU A 28 7.51 -16.47 11.58
N TYR A 29 7.34 -15.35 10.82
CA TYR A 29 7.78 -14.02 11.25
C TYR A 29 6.87 -12.95 10.62
N GLU A 30 6.94 -11.74 11.17
CA GLU A 30 6.15 -10.60 10.69
C GLU A 30 6.57 -10.18 9.27
N GLY A 31 5.59 -10.00 8.38
CA GLY A 31 5.81 -9.62 6.98
C GLY A 31 6.09 -10.79 6.02
N GLU A 32 6.30 -12.01 6.52
CA GLU A 32 6.52 -13.19 5.65
C GLU A 32 5.41 -13.37 4.61
N PRO A 33 4.11 -13.25 4.95
CA PRO A 33 3.05 -13.44 3.94
C PRO A 33 3.12 -12.41 2.81
N ALA A 34 3.49 -11.16 3.12
CA ALA A 34 3.64 -10.10 2.13
C ALA A 34 4.84 -10.37 1.20
N ILE A 35 5.97 -10.81 1.76
CA ILE A 35 7.18 -11.18 1.00
C ILE A 35 6.89 -12.36 0.08
N LEU A 36 6.21 -13.37 0.58
CA LEU A 36 5.86 -14.56 -0.22
C LEU A 36 4.82 -14.23 -1.31
N LEU A 37 3.90 -13.30 -1.04
CA LEU A 37 2.93 -12.83 -2.03
C LEU A 37 3.62 -12.08 -3.17
N GLU A 38 4.61 -11.23 -2.85
CA GLU A 38 5.44 -10.55 -3.85
C GLU A 38 6.23 -11.57 -4.68
N ALA A 39 6.88 -12.52 -4.03
CA ALA A 39 7.63 -13.58 -4.70
C ALA A 39 6.73 -14.48 -5.58
N ALA A 40 5.48 -14.69 -5.19
CA ALA A 40 4.52 -15.49 -5.93
C ALA A 40 4.14 -14.91 -7.30
N MET A 41 4.37 -13.61 -7.55
CA MET A 41 4.17 -13.01 -8.86
C MET A 41 5.09 -13.63 -9.93
N GLY A 42 6.33 -14.02 -9.57
CA GLY A 42 7.26 -14.65 -10.47
C GLY A 42 7.40 -13.90 -11.80
N GLU A 43 7.29 -14.62 -12.94
CA GLU A 43 7.36 -14.02 -14.27
C GLU A 43 6.17 -13.11 -14.60
N ALA A 44 5.04 -13.24 -13.91
CA ALA A 44 3.91 -12.33 -14.09
C ALA A 44 4.23 -10.88 -13.69
N ALA A 45 5.24 -10.68 -12.82
CA ALA A 45 5.72 -9.34 -12.46
C ALA A 45 6.36 -8.60 -13.65
N ALA A 46 6.89 -9.33 -14.64
CA ALA A 46 7.55 -8.78 -15.82
C ALA A 46 6.62 -8.62 -17.04
N GLY A 47 5.34 -8.97 -16.92
CA GLY A 47 4.39 -8.85 -18.02
C GLY A 47 4.03 -7.40 -18.32
N ASP A 48 4.15 -6.98 -19.58
CA ASP A 48 3.99 -5.60 -20.02
C ASP A 48 2.53 -5.16 -20.24
N GLU A 49 1.58 -6.07 -20.28
CA GLU A 49 0.19 -5.71 -20.52
C GLU A 49 -0.56 -5.55 -19.19
N ALA A 50 -0.83 -4.32 -18.83
CA ALA A 50 -1.87 -4.01 -17.85
C ALA A 50 -3.19 -4.55 -18.42
N ASP A 51 -3.76 -5.53 -17.74
CA ASP A 51 -5.09 -6.03 -18.03
C ASP A 51 -6.09 -4.94 -17.59
N ALA A 52 -6.46 -4.06 -18.52
CA ALA A 52 -7.30 -2.89 -18.23
C ALA A 52 -8.66 -3.30 -17.62
N GLU A 53 -9.22 -4.43 -18.03
CA GLU A 53 -10.46 -4.96 -17.45
C GLU A 53 -10.24 -5.42 -16.01
N ALA A 54 -9.09 -5.99 -15.72
CA ALA A 54 -8.72 -6.37 -14.35
C ALA A 54 -8.44 -5.14 -13.48
N ALA A 55 -7.85 -4.08 -14.02
CA ALA A 55 -7.55 -2.86 -13.27
C ALA A 55 -8.80 -2.24 -12.67
N ASP A 56 -9.90 -2.15 -13.43
CA ASP A 56 -11.18 -1.63 -12.91
C ASP A 56 -11.77 -2.51 -11.81
N ARG A 57 -11.66 -3.84 -11.95
CA ARG A 57 -12.18 -4.80 -10.96
C ARG A 57 -11.40 -4.79 -9.66
N TYR A 58 -10.08 -4.60 -9.73
CA TYR A 58 -9.18 -4.57 -8.58
C TYR A 58 -9.03 -3.17 -7.98
N ALA A 59 -9.75 -2.17 -8.48
CA ALA A 59 -9.61 -0.80 -8.01
C ALA A 59 -9.84 -0.68 -6.50
N ILE A 60 -8.87 -0.08 -5.81
CA ILE A 60 -9.04 0.37 -4.42
C ILE A 60 -9.69 1.74 -4.49
N ALA A 61 -10.89 1.88 -3.93
CA ALA A 61 -11.56 3.17 -3.93
C ALA A 61 -10.86 4.15 -2.99
N VAL A 62 -10.49 5.30 -3.54
CA VAL A 62 -9.90 6.42 -2.79
C VAL A 62 -11.01 7.42 -2.51
N VAL A 63 -11.49 7.48 -1.28
CA VAL A 63 -12.66 8.27 -0.88
C VAL A 63 -12.25 9.38 0.07
N LYS A 64 -12.75 10.59 -0.19
CA LYS A 64 -12.66 11.67 0.77
C LYS A 64 -13.71 11.43 1.85
N ASN A 65 -13.28 11.16 3.08
CA ASN A 65 -14.20 11.13 4.21
C ASN A 65 -14.35 12.55 4.76
N THR A 66 -15.54 13.12 4.58
CA THR A 66 -15.92 14.33 5.31
C THR A 66 -16.31 13.87 6.71
N ALA A 67 -15.46 14.09 7.70
CA ALA A 67 -15.70 13.72 9.09
C ALA A 67 -17.09 14.19 9.54
N THR A 68 -17.81 13.28 10.18
CA THR A 68 -19.09 13.54 10.81
C THR A 68 -18.97 14.64 11.87
N ALA A 69 -20.04 15.37 12.07
CA ALA A 69 -20.22 16.65 12.78
C ALA A 69 -19.78 16.73 14.27
N GLU A 70 -18.90 15.90 14.76
CA GLU A 70 -18.42 15.92 16.15
C GLU A 70 -16.94 16.33 16.31
N SER A 71 -16.23 16.62 15.22
CA SER A 71 -14.85 17.12 15.29
C SER A 71 -14.82 18.64 15.34
N THR A 72 -14.56 19.20 16.51
CA THR A 72 -14.42 20.65 16.76
C THR A 72 -13.06 21.23 16.36
N ALA A 73 -12.29 20.58 15.52
CA ALA A 73 -10.99 21.05 15.07
C ALA A 73 -10.84 20.87 13.56
N GLN A 74 -10.77 22.02 12.86
CA GLN A 74 -10.19 22.24 11.52
C GLN A 74 -10.26 21.06 10.54
N ASP A 75 -10.99 21.27 9.45
CA ASP A 75 -11.14 20.45 8.23
C ASP A 75 -10.19 19.23 8.11
N THR A 76 -10.45 18.18 8.87
CA THR A 76 -9.73 16.93 8.82
C THR A 76 -10.37 16.03 7.76
N SER A 77 -10.25 16.42 6.49
CA SER A 77 -10.58 15.55 5.38
C SER A 77 -9.58 14.38 5.36
N VAL A 78 -10.01 13.25 5.86
CA VAL A 78 -9.22 12.02 5.80
C VAL A 78 -9.49 11.34 4.46
N VAL A 79 -8.44 10.98 3.75
CA VAL A 79 -8.53 10.12 2.58
C VAL A 79 -8.56 8.67 3.06
N LEU A 80 -9.58 7.93 2.66
CA LEU A 80 -9.74 6.52 2.98
C LEU A 80 -9.52 5.66 1.75
N PHE A 81 -8.87 4.52 1.95
CA PHE A 81 -8.69 3.48 0.96
C PHE A 81 -9.64 2.33 1.28
N ASP A 82 -10.61 2.08 0.39
CA ASP A 82 -11.50 0.93 0.51
C ASP A 82 -11.02 -0.19 -0.42
N ALA A 83 -10.44 -1.22 0.18
CA ALA A 83 -9.93 -2.39 -0.54
C ALA A 83 -10.98 -3.53 -0.67
N ALA A 84 -12.20 -3.36 -0.17
CA ALA A 84 -13.20 -4.42 -0.22
C ALA A 84 -13.50 -4.89 -1.65
N PRO A 85 -13.65 -4.01 -2.66
CA PRO A 85 -13.84 -4.44 -4.05
C PRO A 85 -12.65 -5.25 -4.58
N THR A 86 -11.42 -4.86 -4.23
CA THR A 86 -10.19 -5.56 -4.62
C THR A 86 -10.15 -6.99 -4.08
N PHE A 87 -10.54 -7.18 -2.82
CA PHE A 87 -10.61 -8.52 -2.22
C PHE A 87 -11.73 -9.35 -2.85
N GLN A 88 -12.86 -8.76 -3.21
CA GLN A 88 -13.91 -9.47 -3.93
C GLN A 88 -13.39 -9.95 -5.30
N ALA A 89 -12.73 -9.08 -6.07
CA ALA A 89 -12.15 -9.44 -7.36
C ALA A 89 -11.08 -10.55 -7.24
N LEU A 90 -10.24 -10.48 -6.19
CA LEU A 90 -9.26 -11.52 -5.88
C LEU A 90 -9.92 -12.89 -5.64
N LEU A 91 -11.01 -12.92 -4.89
CA LEU A 91 -11.75 -14.16 -4.60
C LEU A 91 -12.44 -14.68 -5.84
N ASP A 92 -13.06 -13.81 -6.66
CA ASP A 92 -13.71 -14.19 -7.91
C ASP A 92 -12.70 -14.81 -8.89
N ASP A 93 -11.54 -14.19 -9.05
CA ASP A 93 -10.45 -14.72 -9.89
C ASP A 93 -9.93 -16.06 -9.38
N LYS A 94 -9.78 -16.18 -8.05
CA LYS A 94 -9.37 -17.46 -7.45
C LYS A 94 -10.39 -18.57 -7.74
N VAL A 95 -11.69 -18.29 -7.61
CA VAL A 95 -12.77 -19.24 -7.92
C VAL A 95 -12.81 -19.56 -9.40
N ALA A 96 -12.53 -18.59 -10.27
CA ALA A 96 -12.42 -18.77 -11.72
C ALA A 96 -11.17 -19.56 -12.16
N GLY A 97 -10.25 -19.86 -11.23
CA GLY A 97 -9.03 -20.60 -11.53
C GLY A 97 -7.93 -19.77 -12.18
N VAL A 98 -7.97 -18.44 -12.06
CA VAL A 98 -6.87 -17.59 -12.52
C VAL A 98 -5.60 -17.95 -11.75
N PRO A 99 -4.43 -18.05 -12.40
CA PRO A 99 -3.18 -18.40 -11.73
C PRO A 99 -2.81 -17.42 -10.61
N VAL A 100 -2.34 -17.94 -9.47
CA VAL A 100 -1.92 -17.14 -8.32
C VAL A 100 -0.93 -16.03 -8.67
N PRO A 101 0.09 -16.25 -9.54
CA PRO A 101 1.00 -15.18 -9.95
C PRO A 101 0.28 -13.97 -10.57
N VAL A 102 -0.73 -14.22 -11.39
CA VAL A 102 -1.52 -13.17 -12.05
C VAL A 102 -2.38 -12.40 -11.03
N ILE A 103 -3.05 -13.13 -10.13
CA ILE A 103 -3.85 -12.51 -9.05
C ILE A 103 -2.96 -11.67 -8.14
N ALA A 104 -1.80 -12.18 -7.75
CA ALA A 104 -0.85 -11.46 -6.90
C ALA A 104 -0.39 -10.15 -7.58
N ARG A 105 -0.08 -10.19 -8.88
CA ARG A 105 0.27 -8.99 -9.64
C ARG A 105 -0.88 -7.98 -9.65
N ARG A 106 -2.09 -8.39 -10.04
CA ARG A 106 -3.28 -7.52 -10.06
C ARG A 106 -3.52 -6.84 -8.71
N PHE A 107 -3.30 -7.59 -7.64
CA PHE A 107 -3.41 -7.06 -6.27
C PHE A 107 -2.36 -5.98 -5.99
N HIS A 108 -1.10 -6.18 -6.37
CA HIS A 108 -0.05 -5.17 -6.22
C HIS A 108 -0.34 -3.94 -7.09
N ASP A 109 -0.74 -4.12 -8.34
CA ASP A 109 -1.08 -3.04 -9.26
C ASP A 109 -2.20 -2.15 -8.71
N ALA A 110 -3.20 -2.75 -8.03
CA ALA A 110 -4.27 -2.00 -7.38
C ALA A 110 -3.73 -1.03 -6.30
N PHE A 111 -2.73 -1.44 -5.52
CA PHE A 111 -2.09 -0.55 -4.54
C PHE A 111 -1.25 0.54 -5.20
N VAL A 112 -0.52 0.23 -6.27
CA VAL A 112 0.21 1.24 -7.05
C VAL A 112 -0.75 2.32 -7.53
N GLN A 113 -1.85 1.95 -8.17
CA GLN A 113 -2.84 2.88 -8.70
C GLN A 113 -3.54 3.68 -7.59
N ALA A 114 -3.85 3.05 -6.47
CA ALA A 114 -4.46 3.74 -5.33
C ALA A 114 -3.55 4.82 -4.74
N ILE A 115 -2.25 4.55 -4.64
CA ILE A 115 -1.26 5.52 -4.15
C ILE A 115 -1.17 6.72 -5.12
N VAL A 116 -1.10 6.47 -6.42
CA VAL A 116 -1.07 7.52 -7.45
C VAL A 116 -2.36 8.35 -7.40
N THR A 117 -3.51 7.70 -7.34
CA THR A 117 -4.82 8.37 -7.23
C THR A 117 -4.90 9.25 -5.99
N ALA A 118 -4.43 8.75 -4.84
CA ALA A 118 -4.40 9.55 -3.61
C ALA A 118 -3.45 10.74 -3.70
N ALA A 119 -2.29 10.57 -4.33
CA ALA A 119 -1.35 11.66 -4.57
C ALA A 119 -1.96 12.76 -5.46
N GLU A 120 -2.65 12.39 -6.53
CA GLU A 120 -3.35 13.33 -7.41
C GLU A 120 -4.50 14.05 -6.68
N LEU A 121 -5.25 13.35 -5.85
CA LEU A 121 -6.28 13.95 -5.02
C LEU A 121 -5.67 15.00 -4.07
N VAL A 122 -4.59 14.67 -3.37
CA VAL A 122 -3.89 15.59 -2.47
C VAL A 122 -3.34 16.80 -3.24
N ARG A 123 -2.78 16.58 -4.44
CA ARG A 123 -2.36 17.69 -5.32
C ARG A 123 -3.51 18.59 -5.69
N SER A 124 -4.65 18.04 -6.06
CA SER A 124 -5.83 18.82 -6.44
C SER A 124 -6.41 19.63 -5.27
N LEU A 125 -6.33 19.12 -4.06
CA LEU A 125 -6.88 19.78 -2.87
C LEU A 125 -5.92 20.82 -2.26
N TYR A 126 -4.62 20.54 -2.28
CA TYR A 126 -3.63 21.28 -1.49
C TYR A 126 -2.45 21.83 -2.31
N GLY A 127 -2.36 21.52 -3.62
CA GLY A 127 -1.24 21.93 -4.48
C GLY A 127 0.07 21.24 -4.16
N ILE A 128 0.06 20.14 -3.38
CA ILE A 128 1.27 19.40 -2.97
C ILE A 128 1.78 18.58 -4.15
N THR A 129 3.08 18.74 -4.47
CA THR A 129 3.76 18.02 -5.54
C THR A 129 4.99 17.23 -5.06
N THR A 130 5.30 17.31 -3.78
CA THR A 130 6.40 16.56 -3.16
C THR A 130 5.82 15.57 -2.15
N LEU A 131 6.18 14.31 -2.30
CA LEU A 131 5.69 13.20 -1.49
C LEU A 131 6.86 12.47 -0.83
N ALA A 132 6.61 11.88 0.33
CA ALA A 132 7.54 10.95 0.96
C ALA A 132 6.86 9.59 1.13
N LEU A 133 7.53 8.51 0.70
CA LEU A 133 7.08 7.14 0.89
C LEU A 133 7.86 6.53 2.05
N SER A 134 7.16 6.09 3.09
CA SER A 134 7.73 5.46 4.28
C SER A 134 6.76 4.43 4.86
N GLY A 135 7.28 3.56 5.72
CA GLY A 135 6.53 2.44 6.30
C GLY A 135 6.94 1.10 5.70
N GLY A 136 6.69 0.02 6.45
CA GLY A 136 7.13 -1.34 6.11
C GLY A 136 6.64 -1.86 4.77
N VAL A 137 5.50 -1.38 4.27
CA VAL A 137 4.97 -1.77 2.95
C VAL A 137 5.91 -1.38 1.81
N PHE A 138 6.70 -0.30 1.98
CA PHE A 138 7.67 0.15 0.99
C PHE A 138 9.01 -0.61 1.05
N MET A 139 9.07 -1.72 1.77
CA MET A 139 10.08 -2.76 1.56
C MET A 139 9.71 -3.69 0.39
N ASN A 140 8.48 -3.68 -0.06
CA ASN A 140 8.04 -4.39 -1.26
C ASN A 140 8.62 -3.68 -2.49
N ARG A 141 9.51 -4.39 -3.19
CA ARG A 141 10.25 -3.84 -4.31
C ARG A 141 9.34 -3.51 -5.48
N TYR A 142 8.39 -4.39 -5.79
CA TYR A 142 7.43 -4.16 -6.87
C TYR A 142 6.66 -2.85 -6.66
N LEU A 143 6.12 -2.66 -5.45
CA LEU A 143 5.39 -1.42 -5.13
C LEU A 143 6.28 -0.19 -5.30
N VAL A 144 7.48 -0.21 -4.73
CA VAL A 144 8.38 0.95 -4.77
C VAL A 144 8.74 1.32 -6.21
N GLU A 145 9.15 0.34 -7.03
CA GLU A 145 9.58 0.59 -8.41
C GLU A 145 8.43 1.17 -9.25
N HIS A 146 7.23 0.59 -9.17
CA HIS A 146 6.08 1.05 -9.96
C HIS A 146 5.51 2.38 -9.44
N VAL A 147 5.36 2.54 -8.12
CA VAL A 147 4.88 3.81 -7.54
C VAL A 147 5.82 4.96 -7.88
N LEU A 148 7.15 4.75 -7.81
CA LEU A 148 8.12 5.79 -8.19
C LEU A 148 8.02 6.16 -9.67
N ALA A 149 7.89 5.17 -10.55
CA ALA A 149 7.75 5.39 -11.98
C ALA A 149 6.47 6.18 -12.30
N ASP A 150 5.34 5.76 -11.76
CA ASP A 150 4.04 6.37 -12.05
C ASP A 150 3.91 7.77 -11.43
N LEU A 151 4.38 7.97 -10.20
CA LEU A 151 4.40 9.30 -9.58
C LEU A 151 5.33 10.27 -10.30
N ALA A 152 6.50 9.78 -10.77
CA ALA A 152 7.41 10.61 -11.57
C ALA A 152 6.78 10.98 -12.92
N ALA A 153 6.12 10.04 -13.59
CA ALA A 153 5.38 10.30 -14.84
C ALA A 153 4.25 11.30 -14.63
N ALA A 154 3.58 11.27 -13.47
CA ALA A 154 2.56 12.23 -13.07
C ALA A 154 3.13 13.60 -12.60
N GLY A 155 4.46 13.77 -12.60
CA GLY A 155 5.14 15.03 -12.26
C GLY A 155 5.30 15.30 -10.78
N PHE A 156 5.29 14.28 -9.93
CA PHE A 156 5.62 14.41 -8.51
C PHE A 156 7.12 14.27 -8.25
N THR A 157 7.60 14.98 -7.23
CA THR A 157 8.90 14.73 -6.61
C THR A 157 8.71 13.76 -5.46
N VAL A 158 9.42 12.62 -5.48
CA VAL A 158 9.24 11.57 -4.47
C VAL A 158 10.52 11.36 -3.67
N ALA A 159 10.41 11.46 -2.36
CA ALA A 159 11.46 11.10 -1.41
C ALA A 159 11.21 9.69 -0.86
N ILE A 160 12.26 8.89 -0.79
CA ILE A 160 12.25 7.56 -0.17
C ILE A 160 13.42 7.42 0.80
N ASN A 161 13.29 6.52 1.74
CA ASN A 161 14.41 6.11 2.60
C ASN A 161 15.50 5.45 1.73
N ARG A 162 16.77 5.88 1.88
CA ARG A 162 17.91 5.32 1.15
C ARG A 162 18.94 4.65 2.07
N ASP A 163 19.29 5.33 3.16
CA ASP A 163 20.33 4.90 4.08
C ASP A 163 19.77 4.09 5.27
N LEU A 164 18.47 4.21 5.50
CA LEU A 164 17.76 3.52 6.57
C LEU A 164 16.56 2.77 6.00
N PRO A 165 16.17 1.65 6.60
CA PRO A 165 14.97 0.93 6.16
C PRO A 165 13.72 1.79 6.41
N PRO A 166 12.70 1.69 5.54
CA PRO A 166 11.46 2.46 5.72
C PRO A 166 10.52 1.91 6.81
N ASN A 167 10.89 0.82 7.47
CA ASN A 167 10.09 0.15 8.49
C ASN A 167 10.47 0.57 9.92
N ASP A 168 9.90 -0.10 10.93
CA ASP A 168 10.09 0.17 12.35
C ASP A 168 11.56 0.02 12.81
N GLY A 169 12.41 -0.61 12.02
CA GLY A 169 13.83 -0.77 12.33
C GLY A 169 14.60 0.55 12.47
N CYS A 170 14.06 1.68 11.98
CA CYS A 170 14.69 2.99 12.12
C CYS A 170 14.09 3.87 13.24
N ILE A 171 13.07 3.41 13.97
CA ILE A 171 12.39 4.22 15.01
C ILE A 171 13.37 4.65 16.11
N SER A 172 14.19 3.73 16.61
CA SER A 172 15.15 4.03 17.69
C SER A 172 16.17 5.10 17.30
N LEU A 173 16.63 5.10 16.05
CA LEU A 173 17.51 6.15 15.54
C LEU A 173 16.76 7.49 15.44
N GLY A 174 15.52 7.47 14.94
CA GLY A 174 14.66 8.66 14.87
C GLY A 174 14.42 9.28 16.25
N GLU A 175 14.14 8.46 17.25
CA GLU A 175 13.98 8.90 18.65
C GLU A 175 15.27 9.53 19.20
N ALA A 176 16.43 8.92 18.94
CA ALA A 176 17.71 9.47 19.35
C ALA A 176 17.99 10.86 18.72
N VAL A 177 17.71 11.03 17.42
CA VAL A 177 17.84 12.31 16.71
C VAL A 177 16.92 13.37 17.29
N VAL A 178 15.66 13.02 17.56
CA VAL A 178 14.69 13.95 18.17
C VAL A 178 15.12 14.33 19.59
N ALA A 179 15.61 13.37 20.37
CA ALA A 179 16.10 13.62 21.73
C ALA A 179 17.30 14.59 21.71
N SER A 180 18.29 14.35 20.85
CA SER A 180 19.46 15.22 20.67
C SER A 180 19.05 16.64 20.26
N ALA A 181 18.17 16.79 19.30
CA ALA A 181 17.68 18.09 18.86
C ALA A 181 16.94 18.87 19.97
N ARG A 182 16.24 18.16 20.88
CA ARG A 182 15.55 18.76 22.03
C ARG A 182 16.49 19.13 23.16
N SER A 183 17.60 18.41 23.31
CA SER A 183 18.62 18.66 24.36
C SER A 183 19.51 19.83 24.01
N GLY A 184 19.52 20.31 22.76
CA GLY A 184 20.37 21.40 22.30
C GLY A 184 21.84 21.01 22.15
N GLU A 185 22.14 19.71 22.05
CA GLU A 185 23.47 19.15 21.79
C GLU A 185 23.69 18.82 20.32
#